data_1c70d3733a38539985f32a16ab884954
#
_entry.id   1c70d3733a38539985f32a16ab884954
#
_cell.length_a   1.000
_cell.length_b   1.000
_cell.length_c   1.000
_cell.angle_alpha   90.00
_cell.angle_beta   90.00
_cell.angle_gamma   90.00
#
_symmetry.space_group_name_H-M   'P 1'
#
loop_
_entity.id
_entity.type
_entity.pdbx_description
1 polymer ?
#
loop_
_entity_poly.entity_id
_entity_poly.type
_entity_poly.pdbx_seq_one_letter_code
_entity_poly.pdbx_strand_id
1 'polypeptide(L)'
;MYHRILVPLDGSATAERGLREAIGLAAEQKARLSLLHVADNFPMLVEMSSVTNYQEMLNELRRYGEDVLAKAKRAAADAGVQADTLLREVTQGRIADVIIDEAKKAGCGLIVMGTHGRRGFSRLTLGSEAERVVRSTTVPVLLVRLDEANA
;
A
#
# COMPACT_ATOMS: atom_id res chain seq x y z
N MET A 1 -17.61 6.03 11.98
CA MET A 1 -17.00 4.89 12.67
C MET A 1 -15.49 4.88 12.53
N TYR A 2 -14.96 4.88 11.30
CA TYR A 2 -13.52 5.00 11.08
C TYR A 2 -13.13 6.46 10.88
N HIS A 3 -12.16 6.97 11.64
CA HIS A 3 -11.67 8.33 11.50
C HIS A 3 -10.43 8.43 10.62
N ARG A 4 -9.67 7.33 10.53
CA ARG A 4 -8.48 7.23 9.69
C ARG A 4 -8.35 5.81 9.14
N ILE A 5 -8.08 5.73 7.83
CA ILE A 5 -7.97 4.46 7.09
C ILE A 5 -6.58 4.41 6.46
N LEU A 6 -5.84 3.32 6.68
CA LEU A 6 -4.57 3.07 6.00
C LEU A 6 -4.81 2.34 4.68
N VAL A 7 -4.14 2.79 3.63
CA VAL A 7 -4.21 2.16 2.30
C VAL A 7 -2.78 1.92 1.80
N PRO A 8 -2.30 0.67 1.85
CA PRO A 8 -1.03 0.30 1.22
C PRO A 8 -1.17 0.29 -0.30
N LEU A 9 -0.20 0.88 -0.99
CA LEU A 9 -0.20 1.06 -2.44
C LEU A 9 1.15 0.64 -3.02
N ASP A 10 1.12 -0.22 -4.02
CA ASP A 10 2.31 -0.70 -4.74
C ASP A 10 2.27 -0.40 -6.24
N GLY A 11 1.26 0.34 -6.70
CA GLY A 11 1.04 0.64 -8.11
C GLY A 11 0.29 -0.44 -8.88
N SER A 12 -0.09 -1.56 -8.24
CA SER A 12 -0.86 -2.62 -8.88
C SER A 12 -2.33 -2.24 -9.07
N ALA A 13 -2.99 -2.88 -10.03
CA ALA A 13 -4.42 -2.68 -10.27
C ALA A 13 -5.28 -3.08 -9.07
N THR A 14 -4.87 -4.11 -8.34
CA THR A 14 -5.56 -4.55 -7.12
C THR A 14 -5.46 -3.50 -6.01
N ALA A 15 -4.29 -2.91 -5.83
CA ALA A 15 -4.10 -1.83 -4.86
C ALA A 15 -4.91 -0.58 -5.25
N GLU A 16 -4.97 -0.24 -6.53
CA GLU A 16 -5.82 0.86 -7.02
C GLU A 16 -7.31 0.59 -6.78
N ARG A 17 -7.74 -0.66 -6.93
CA ARG A 17 -9.13 -1.04 -6.60
C ARG A 17 -9.39 -0.85 -5.10
N GLY A 18 -8.44 -1.24 -4.24
CA GLY A 18 -8.50 -0.99 -2.80
C GLY A 18 -8.58 0.49 -2.47
N LEU A 19 -7.80 1.33 -3.17
CA LEU A 19 -7.83 2.78 -3.00
C LEU A 19 -9.22 3.35 -3.32
N ARG A 20 -9.84 2.94 -4.42
CA ARG A 20 -11.21 3.40 -4.77
C ARG A 20 -12.21 3.06 -3.69
N GLU A 21 -12.13 1.86 -3.14
CA GLU A 21 -12.99 1.43 -2.02
C GLU A 21 -12.77 2.28 -0.78
N ALA A 22 -11.50 2.51 -0.42
CA ALA A 22 -11.14 3.34 0.73
C ALA A 22 -11.59 4.79 0.58
N ILE A 23 -11.50 5.36 -0.63
CA ILE A 23 -11.99 6.72 -0.92
C ILE A 23 -13.50 6.79 -0.71
N GLY A 24 -14.27 5.82 -1.22
CA GLY A 24 -15.71 5.76 -1.01
C GLY A 24 -16.09 5.72 0.47
N LEU A 25 -15.46 4.81 1.22
CA LEU A 25 -15.67 4.70 2.67
C LEU A 25 -15.30 5.99 3.41
N ALA A 26 -14.16 6.57 3.06
CA ALA A 26 -13.69 7.79 3.72
C ALA A 26 -14.62 8.98 3.43
N ALA A 27 -15.14 9.10 2.22
CA ALA A 27 -16.11 10.13 1.85
C ALA A 27 -17.40 10.01 2.68
N GLU A 28 -17.95 8.80 2.79
CA GLU A 28 -19.17 8.55 3.58
C GLU A 28 -18.99 8.80 5.08
N GLN A 29 -17.85 8.38 5.62
CA GLN A 29 -17.59 8.44 7.06
C GLN A 29 -16.88 9.72 7.50
N LYS A 30 -16.53 10.61 6.58
CA LYS A 30 -15.70 11.80 6.83
C LYS A 30 -14.35 11.44 7.46
N ALA A 31 -13.78 10.31 7.01
CA ALA A 31 -12.49 9.83 7.47
C ALA A 31 -11.34 10.46 6.65
N ARG A 32 -10.13 10.38 7.19
CA ARG A 32 -8.89 10.70 6.48
C ARG A 32 -8.22 9.43 5.99
N LEU A 33 -7.50 9.52 4.87
CA LEU A 33 -6.69 8.44 4.38
C LEU A 33 -5.21 8.64 4.76
N SER A 34 -4.55 7.54 5.14
CA SER A 34 -3.10 7.43 5.21
C SER A 34 -2.65 6.52 4.07
N LEU A 35 -2.09 7.12 3.03
CA LEU A 35 -1.64 6.42 1.83
C LEU A 35 -0.18 6.00 2.02
N LEU A 36 0.09 4.71 2.03
CA LEU A 36 1.41 4.15 2.32
C LEU A 36 1.98 3.43 1.10
N HIS A 37 3.19 3.79 0.72
CA HIS A 37 4.02 2.99 -0.19
C HIS A 37 5.26 2.51 0.55
N VAL A 38 5.52 1.21 0.49
CA VAL A 38 6.71 0.58 1.06
C VAL A 38 7.59 0.09 -0.09
N ALA A 39 8.74 0.71 -0.27
CA ALA A 39 9.73 0.26 -1.22
C ALA A 39 10.56 -0.88 -0.61
N ASP A 40 10.52 -2.05 -1.25
CA ASP A 40 11.34 -3.19 -0.87
C ASP A 40 12.65 -3.16 -1.64
N ASN A 41 13.72 -2.74 -0.96
CA ASN A 41 15.04 -2.60 -1.55
C ASN A 41 15.87 -3.90 -1.48
N PHE A 42 15.38 -4.92 -0.76
CA PHE A 42 16.15 -6.15 -0.53
C PHE A 42 16.48 -6.94 -1.81
N PRO A 43 15.54 -7.17 -2.75
CA PRO A 43 15.86 -7.87 -3.99
C PRO A 43 16.93 -7.15 -4.79
N MET A 44 16.89 -5.83 -4.80
CA MET A 44 17.86 -5.00 -5.50
C MET A 44 19.25 -5.09 -4.87
N LEU A 45 19.35 -5.10 -3.55
CA LEU A 45 20.62 -5.27 -2.84
C LEU A 45 21.32 -6.58 -3.20
N VAL A 46 20.54 -7.66 -3.36
CA VAL A 46 21.07 -8.98 -3.73
C VAL A 46 21.55 -9.01 -5.18
N GLU A 47 20.81 -8.41 -6.08
CA GLU A 47 21.15 -8.39 -7.52
C GLU A 47 22.33 -7.45 -7.85
N MET A 48 22.55 -6.43 -7.04
CA MET A 48 23.43 -5.33 -7.34
C MET A 48 24.72 -5.29 -6.53
N SER A 49 25.11 -6.37 -5.87
CA SER A 49 26.38 -6.45 -5.14
C SER A 49 27.63 -6.16 -6.01
N SER A 50 27.47 -6.02 -7.34
CA SER A 50 28.53 -5.77 -8.31
C SER A 50 28.36 -4.51 -9.17
N VAL A 51 27.34 -3.66 -8.93
CA VAL A 51 27.00 -2.55 -9.84
C VAL A 51 27.26 -1.19 -9.22
N THR A 52 27.87 -0.29 -10.03
CA THR A 52 28.29 1.06 -9.67
C THR A 52 27.16 2.08 -9.54
N ASN A 53 25.90 1.75 -9.92
CA ASN A 53 24.76 2.68 -9.99
C ASN A 53 23.69 2.42 -8.91
N TYR A 54 24.09 1.93 -7.75
CA TYR A 54 23.20 1.65 -6.63
C TYR A 54 22.35 2.87 -6.22
N GLN A 55 22.98 4.04 -6.14
CA GLN A 55 22.30 5.28 -5.73
C GLN A 55 21.23 5.73 -6.74
N GLU A 56 21.50 5.59 -8.04
CA GLU A 56 20.52 5.93 -9.08
C GLU A 56 19.29 5.02 -9.00
N MET A 57 19.47 3.73 -8.75
CA MET A 57 18.35 2.80 -8.63
C MET A 57 17.53 3.03 -7.35
N LEU A 58 18.18 3.39 -6.25
CA LEU A 58 17.44 3.82 -5.05
C LEU A 58 16.59 5.07 -5.35
N ASN A 59 17.14 6.02 -6.08
CA ASN A 59 16.42 7.23 -6.46
C ASN A 59 15.22 6.91 -7.38
N GLU A 60 15.36 5.97 -8.30
CA GLU A 60 14.25 5.52 -9.15
C GLU A 60 13.14 4.84 -8.36
N LEU A 61 13.49 3.98 -7.41
CA LEU A 61 12.51 3.34 -6.52
C LEU A 61 11.74 4.37 -5.68
N ARG A 62 12.43 5.37 -5.17
CA ARG A 62 11.80 6.48 -4.43
C ARG A 62 10.87 7.29 -5.31
N ARG A 63 11.30 7.65 -6.52
CA ARG A 63 10.46 8.37 -7.49
C ARG A 63 9.21 7.57 -7.83
N TYR A 64 9.35 6.28 -8.08
CA TYR A 64 8.21 5.40 -8.33
C TYR A 64 7.21 5.46 -7.17
N GLY A 65 7.67 5.33 -5.95
CA GLY A 65 6.82 5.42 -4.75
C GLY A 65 6.15 6.79 -4.60
N GLU A 66 6.90 7.86 -4.82
CA GLU A 66 6.37 9.23 -4.80
C GLU A 66 5.28 9.45 -5.86
N ASP A 67 5.48 8.92 -7.06
CA ASP A 67 4.49 9.00 -8.16
C ASP A 67 3.22 8.21 -7.83
N VAL A 68 3.35 7.00 -7.30
CA VAL A 68 2.22 6.19 -6.83
C VAL A 68 1.40 6.96 -5.78
N LEU A 69 2.07 7.52 -4.79
CA LEU A 69 1.44 8.27 -3.71
C LEU A 69 0.80 9.59 -4.20
N ALA A 70 1.47 10.32 -5.09
CA ALA A 70 0.96 11.57 -5.65
C ALA A 70 -0.33 11.33 -6.46
N LYS A 71 -0.35 10.30 -7.29
CA LYS A 71 -1.54 9.90 -8.05
C LYS A 71 -2.70 9.53 -7.13
N ALA A 72 -2.44 8.75 -6.10
CA ALA A 72 -3.44 8.35 -5.12
C ALA A 72 -4.00 9.54 -4.33
N LYS A 73 -3.12 10.44 -3.92
CA LYS A 73 -3.53 11.66 -3.20
C LYS A 73 -4.43 12.56 -4.05
N ARG A 74 -4.12 12.70 -5.35
CA ARG A 74 -4.99 13.44 -6.28
C ARG A 74 -6.36 12.78 -6.41
N ALA A 75 -6.42 11.46 -6.54
CA ALA A 75 -7.69 10.74 -6.61
C ALA A 75 -8.54 10.96 -5.35
N ALA A 76 -7.93 10.95 -4.18
CA ALA A 76 -8.62 11.26 -2.92
C ALA A 76 -9.13 12.72 -2.89
N ALA A 77 -8.28 13.67 -3.29
CA ALA A 77 -8.65 15.10 -3.33
C ALA A 77 -9.80 15.37 -4.30
N ASP A 78 -9.81 14.72 -5.47
CA ASP A 78 -10.90 14.83 -6.45
C ASP A 78 -12.24 14.35 -5.90
N ALA A 79 -12.21 13.43 -4.94
CA ALA A 79 -13.39 12.95 -4.21
C ALA A 79 -13.69 13.74 -2.91
N GLY A 80 -12.95 14.81 -2.65
CA GLY A 80 -13.11 15.62 -1.44
C GLY A 80 -12.59 14.96 -0.15
N VAL A 81 -11.73 13.94 -0.28
CA VAL A 81 -11.18 13.19 0.85
C VAL A 81 -9.76 13.68 1.16
N GLN A 82 -9.51 14.00 2.42
CA GLN A 82 -8.17 14.36 2.88
C GLN A 82 -7.28 13.13 3.00
N ALA A 83 -6.07 13.23 2.49
CA ALA A 83 -5.10 12.14 2.52
C ALA A 83 -3.69 12.63 2.83
N ASP A 84 -3.00 11.90 3.70
CA ASP A 84 -1.57 12.04 3.97
C ASP A 84 -0.82 10.92 3.25
N THR A 85 0.40 11.19 2.82
CA THR A 85 1.26 10.22 2.15
C THR A 85 2.42 9.80 3.03
N LEU A 86 2.73 8.51 3.02
CA LEU A 86 3.81 7.90 3.77
C LEU A 86 4.66 7.04 2.81
N LEU A 87 5.92 7.43 2.64
CA LEU A 87 6.90 6.65 1.90
C LEU A 87 7.85 5.99 2.88
N ARG A 88 7.96 4.66 2.81
CA ARG A 88 8.86 3.87 3.66
C ARG A 88 9.71 2.95 2.81
N GLU A 89 10.89 2.63 3.31
CA GLU A 89 11.83 1.71 2.69
C GLU A 89 12.08 0.53 3.62
N VAL A 90 12.16 -0.66 3.05
CA VAL A 90 12.52 -1.89 3.76
C VAL A 90 13.73 -2.51 3.10
N THR A 91 14.79 -2.69 3.85
CA THR A 91 16.01 -3.39 3.42
C THR A 91 16.12 -4.76 4.09
N GLN A 92 15.55 -4.89 5.28
CA GLN A 92 15.42 -6.13 6.04
C GLN A 92 14.02 -6.20 6.63
N GLY A 93 13.41 -7.37 6.63
CA GLY A 93 12.06 -7.57 7.14
C GLY A 93 11.02 -7.61 6.03
N ARG A 94 9.78 -7.40 6.41
CA ARG A 94 8.64 -7.56 5.50
C ARG A 94 7.82 -6.29 5.35
N ILE A 95 7.28 -6.09 4.18
CA ILE A 95 6.34 -5.00 3.88
C ILE A 95 5.14 -5.04 4.83
N ALA A 96 4.58 -6.22 5.12
CA ALA A 96 3.46 -6.39 6.04
C ALA A 96 3.74 -5.82 7.43
N ASP A 97 4.95 -5.98 7.96
CA ASP A 97 5.32 -5.47 9.28
C ASP A 97 5.31 -3.94 9.30
N VAL A 98 5.78 -3.31 8.21
CA VAL A 98 5.71 -1.85 8.06
C VAL A 98 4.27 -1.36 7.98
N ILE A 99 3.42 -2.05 7.22
CA ILE A 99 1.98 -1.73 7.13
C ILE A 99 1.34 -1.73 8.52
N ILE A 100 1.57 -2.77 9.29
CA ILE A 100 1.01 -2.93 10.64
C ILE A 100 1.50 -1.83 11.58
N ASP A 101 2.79 -1.54 11.55
CA ASP A 101 3.41 -0.51 12.40
C ASP A 101 2.89 0.89 12.06
N GLU A 102 2.82 1.22 10.78
CA GLU A 102 2.31 2.53 10.35
C GLU A 102 0.82 2.71 10.66
N ALA A 103 0.02 1.64 10.54
CA ALA A 103 -1.38 1.68 10.95
C ALA A 103 -1.54 2.02 12.43
N LYS A 104 -0.72 1.42 13.28
CA LYS A 104 -0.71 1.70 14.73
C LYS A 104 -0.23 3.11 15.03
N LYS A 105 0.91 3.52 14.45
CA LYS A 105 1.49 4.86 14.67
C LYS A 105 0.55 5.98 14.25
N ALA A 106 -0.14 5.80 13.13
CA ALA A 106 -1.09 6.80 12.62
C ALA A 106 -2.48 6.73 13.28
N GLY A 107 -2.72 5.77 14.16
CA GLY A 107 -4.01 5.57 14.81
C GLY A 107 -5.11 5.19 13.84
N CYS A 108 -4.79 4.39 12.82
CA CYS A 108 -5.77 3.94 11.83
C CYS A 108 -6.74 2.91 12.45
N GLY A 109 -8.02 3.09 12.22
CA GLY A 109 -9.06 2.17 12.66
C GLY A 109 -9.38 1.08 11.64
N LEU A 110 -8.86 1.18 10.43
CA LEU A 110 -9.08 0.23 9.34
C LEU A 110 -7.86 0.24 8.40
N ILE A 111 -7.52 -0.95 7.90
CA ILE A 111 -6.60 -1.13 6.78
C ILE A 111 -7.43 -1.61 5.59
N VAL A 112 -7.35 -0.93 4.44
CA VAL A 112 -7.97 -1.37 3.18
C VAL A 112 -6.86 -1.71 2.20
N MET A 113 -6.79 -2.96 1.77
CA MET A 113 -5.73 -3.40 0.88
C MET A 113 -6.20 -4.42 -0.16
N GLY A 114 -5.45 -4.52 -1.25
CA GLY A 114 -5.67 -5.54 -2.25
C GLY A 114 -5.30 -6.93 -1.75
N THR A 115 -5.96 -7.95 -2.25
CA THR A 115 -5.66 -9.35 -1.91
C THR A 115 -4.34 -9.82 -2.49
N HIS A 116 -3.85 -9.17 -3.57
CA HIS A 116 -2.58 -9.45 -4.24
C HIS A 116 -1.87 -8.15 -4.56
N GLY A 117 -0.53 -8.16 -4.43
CA GLY A 117 0.31 -7.08 -4.90
C GLY A 117 0.81 -7.31 -6.33
N ARG A 118 1.88 -6.60 -6.72
CA ARG A 118 2.51 -6.68 -8.05
C ARG A 118 3.00 -8.09 -8.42
N ARG A 119 3.26 -8.96 -7.44
CA ARG A 119 3.79 -10.32 -7.62
C ARG A 119 2.71 -11.41 -7.43
N GLY A 120 1.44 -11.04 -7.41
CA GLY A 120 0.34 -11.99 -7.26
C GLY A 120 0.09 -12.78 -8.53
N PHE A 121 0.25 -14.12 -8.48
CA PHE A 121 0.13 -15.00 -9.63
C PHE A 121 -1.16 -15.81 -9.67
N SER A 122 -1.97 -15.81 -8.62
CA SER A 122 -3.16 -16.64 -8.56
C SER A 122 -4.36 -15.87 -8.02
N ARG A 123 -5.48 -15.98 -8.74
CA ARG A 123 -6.77 -15.40 -8.34
C ARG A 123 -7.41 -16.11 -7.15
N LEU A 124 -6.94 -17.31 -6.82
CA LEU A 124 -7.53 -18.18 -5.81
C LEU A 124 -6.82 -18.08 -4.46
N THR A 125 -5.60 -17.54 -4.42
CA THR A 125 -4.80 -17.46 -3.21
C THR A 125 -4.63 -16.02 -2.74
N LEU A 126 -4.63 -15.84 -1.44
CA LEU A 126 -4.30 -14.57 -0.81
C LEU A 126 -2.79 -14.31 -0.95
N GLY A 127 -2.38 -13.11 -1.33
CA GLY A 127 -0.98 -12.72 -1.40
C GLY A 127 -0.29 -12.83 -0.04
N SER A 128 1.02 -13.11 -0.05
CA SER A 128 1.79 -13.35 1.19
C SER A 128 1.77 -12.15 2.14
N GLU A 129 1.84 -10.93 1.62
CA GLU A 129 1.80 -9.72 2.45
C GLU A 129 0.41 -9.50 3.05
N ALA A 130 -0.66 -9.67 2.25
CA ALA A 130 -2.02 -9.55 2.74
C ALA A 130 -2.33 -10.61 3.81
N GLU A 131 -1.91 -11.84 3.60
CA GLU A 131 -2.06 -12.93 4.58
C GLU A 131 -1.36 -12.58 5.90
N ARG A 132 -0.12 -12.09 5.83
CA ARG A 132 0.64 -11.73 7.03
C ARG A 132 0.00 -10.54 7.77
N VAL A 133 -0.47 -9.53 7.05
CA VAL A 133 -1.20 -8.41 7.66
C VAL A 133 -2.41 -8.93 8.43
N VAL A 134 -3.24 -9.74 7.79
CA VAL A 134 -4.46 -10.30 8.42
C VAL A 134 -4.12 -11.12 9.67
N ARG A 135 -3.08 -11.94 9.61
CA ARG A 135 -2.68 -12.79 10.76
C ARG A 135 -2.13 -12.01 11.95
N SER A 136 -1.46 -10.89 11.69
CA SER A 136 -0.60 -10.26 12.70
C SER A 136 -1.14 -8.92 13.20
N THR A 137 -2.07 -8.28 12.49
CA THR A 137 -2.63 -7.01 12.91
C THR A 137 -3.78 -7.17 13.88
N THR A 138 -3.94 -6.20 14.79
CA THR A 138 -5.15 -6.05 15.61
C THR A 138 -6.12 -5.02 15.03
N VAL A 139 -5.71 -4.33 13.97
CA VAL A 139 -6.58 -3.37 13.26
C VAL A 139 -7.46 -4.14 12.27
N PRO A 140 -8.76 -3.86 12.18
CA PRO A 140 -9.63 -4.44 11.14
C PRO A 140 -9.05 -4.28 9.75
N VAL A 141 -9.20 -5.30 8.90
CA VAL A 141 -8.70 -5.30 7.52
C VAL A 141 -9.85 -5.57 6.56
N LEU A 142 -9.99 -4.70 5.58
CA LEU A 142 -10.86 -4.92 4.43
C LEU A 142 -9.98 -5.33 3.23
N LEU A 143 -10.20 -6.55 2.75
CA LEU A 143 -9.50 -7.08 1.58
C LEU A 143 -10.36 -6.85 0.33
N VAL A 144 -9.73 -6.29 -0.69
CA VAL A 144 -10.40 -5.96 -1.95
C VAL A 144 -9.79 -6.78 -3.09
N ARG A 145 -10.65 -7.41 -3.88
CA ARG A 145 -10.26 -8.18 -5.07
C ARG A 145 -10.54 -7.38 -6.34
N LEU A 146 -9.78 -7.66 -7.39
CA LEU A 146 -10.15 -7.21 -8.73
C LEU A 146 -11.38 -7.99 -9.21
N ASP A 147 -12.31 -7.30 -9.84
CA ASP A 147 -13.39 -7.93 -10.56
C ASP A 147 -12.84 -8.67 -11.79
N GLU A 148 -13.42 -9.83 -12.13
CA GLU A 148 -12.97 -10.63 -13.28
C GLU A 148 -13.05 -9.87 -14.61
N ALA A 149 -13.94 -8.90 -14.72
CA ALA A 149 -14.11 -8.06 -15.91
C ALA A 149 -12.95 -7.07 -16.13
N ASN A 150 -12.12 -6.81 -15.09
CA ASN A 150 -11.01 -5.85 -15.11
C ASN A 150 -9.63 -6.50 -14.88
N ALA A 151 -9.60 -7.79 -14.97
CA ALA A 151 -8.37 -8.57 -14.79
C ALA A 151 -7.63 -8.81 -16.11
#